data_165fa8fc1ace6b60da6ebdb77c322edd
#
_entry.id   165fa8fc1ace6b60da6ebdb77c322edd
#
_cell.length_a   1.000
_cell.length_b   1.000
_cell.length_c   1.000
_cell.angle_alpha   90.00
_cell.angle_beta   90.00
_cell.angle_gamma   90.00
#
_symmetry.space_group_name_H-M   'P 1'
#
loop_
_entity.id
_entity.type
_entity.pdbx_description
1 polymer ?
#
loop_
_entity_poly.entity_id
_entity_poly.type
_entity_poly.pdbx_seq_one_letter_code
_entity_poly.pdbx_strand_id
1 'polypeptide(L)'
;MLYLNQLDYRHIHYEHNTENGGVPQERRNIATSGCGVCSACMMVDHLTSNHLSIDECIRLVYKVGASRNVGTRMLILGPALAEKFNLKFQATKDMEEVKNCLQTGGRVIINVGGNHDDYVGLYSHTGHYILAIAYDGKELCILDPSYKEAKYEKEPHFGKVRVDYPFTYCDPQYIIDDTQNRETPFYLFWRK
;
A
#
# COMPACT_ATOMS: atom_id res chain seq x y z
N MET A 1 16.46 -5.78 1.94
CA MET A 1 15.21 -5.24 1.36
C MET A 1 14.08 -6.20 1.73
N LEU A 2 13.10 -5.74 2.48
CA LEU A 2 11.96 -6.53 2.94
C LEU A 2 10.85 -6.53 1.85
N TYR A 3 10.35 -7.72 1.51
CA TYR A 3 9.08 -7.89 0.81
C TYR A 3 8.14 -8.76 1.64
N LEU A 4 6.89 -8.33 1.78
CA LEU A 4 5.84 -9.02 2.51
C LEU A 4 4.64 -9.25 1.59
N ASN A 5 4.31 -10.52 1.35
CA ASN A 5 3.04 -10.89 0.71
C ASN A 5 2.00 -11.15 1.81
N GLN A 6 0.98 -10.30 1.91
CA GLN A 6 -0.05 -10.44 2.94
C GLN A 6 -0.74 -11.81 2.94
N LEU A 7 -0.78 -12.48 1.78
CA LEU A 7 -1.46 -13.77 1.62
C LEU A 7 -0.82 -14.89 2.45
N ASP A 8 0.46 -14.74 2.83
CA ASP A 8 1.21 -15.70 3.66
C ASP A 8 0.82 -15.61 5.15
N TYR A 9 0.13 -14.52 5.54
CA TYR A 9 -0.15 -14.19 6.95
C TYR A 9 -1.62 -14.37 7.34
N ARG A 10 -2.29 -15.40 6.80
CA ARG A 10 -3.68 -15.74 7.14
C ARG A 10 -3.86 -16.11 8.63
N HIS A 11 -2.82 -16.60 9.26
CA HIS A 11 -2.80 -16.97 10.68
C HIS A 11 -2.68 -15.78 11.63
N ILE A 12 -2.31 -14.58 11.13
CA ILE A 12 -2.21 -13.38 11.95
C ILE A 12 -3.55 -12.65 11.96
N HIS A 13 -4.17 -12.60 13.14
CA HIS A 13 -5.42 -11.89 13.34
C HIS A 13 -5.24 -10.37 13.16
N TYR A 14 -6.17 -9.76 12.44
CA TYR A 14 -6.22 -8.31 12.26
C TYR A 14 -7.67 -7.85 12.42
N GLU A 15 -7.98 -7.32 13.62
CA GLU A 15 -9.32 -6.86 13.96
C GLU A 15 -9.67 -5.59 13.21
N HIS A 16 -10.86 -5.54 12.66
CA HIS A 16 -11.42 -4.34 12.05
C HIS A 16 -12.37 -3.67 13.03
N ASN A 17 -12.36 -2.33 13.08
CA ASN A 17 -13.40 -1.58 13.76
C ASN A 17 -14.71 -1.78 12.98
N THR A 18 -15.61 -2.55 13.55
CA THR A 18 -16.86 -3.04 12.91
C THR A 18 -18.05 -2.10 13.10
N GLU A 19 -17.86 -0.82 12.93
CA GLU A 19 -19.00 0.08 12.74
C GLU A 19 -19.78 -0.39 11.49
N ASN A 20 -20.99 -0.90 11.62
CA ASN A 20 -21.85 -1.40 10.54
C ASN A 20 -21.60 -2.85 10.05
N GLY A 21 -21.50 -3.80 10.95
CA GLY A 21 -21.62 -5.23 10.63
C GLY A 21 -20.37 -5.95 10.12
N GLY A 22 -19.34 -5.23 9.77
CA GLY A 22 -17.95 -5.68 9.61
C GLY A 22 -17.68 -6.91 8.75
N VAL A 23 -16.41 -7.22 8.62
CA VAL A 23 -15.93 -8.47 7.96
C VAL A 23 -16.19 -9.66 8.90
N PRO A 24 -16.69 -10.81 8.40
CA PRO A 24 -16.80 -12.03 9.19
C PRO A 24 -15.52 -12.39 9.93
N GLN A 25 -15.64 -12.95 11.14
CA GLN A 25 -14.50 -13.17 12.03
C GLN A 25 -13.36 -13.98 11.37
N GLU A 26 -13.69 -15.01 10.61
CA GLU A 26 -12.75 -15.86 9.89
C GLU A 26 -11.96 -15.11 8.80
N ARG A 27 -12.42 -13.94 8.38
CA ARG A 27 -11.77 -13.06 7.41
C ARG A 27 -11.02 -11.90 8.05
N ARG A 28 -11.01 -11.78 9.38
CA ARG A 28 -10.30 -10.73 10.13
C ARG A 28 -8.84 -11.11 10.32
N ASN A 29 -8.07 -11.07 9.25
CA ASN A 29 -6.65 -11.42 9.26
C ASN A 29 -5.85 -10.60 8.24
N ILE A 30 -4.54 -10.66 8.35
CA ILE A 30 -3.62 -9.92 7.47
C ILE A 30 -3.81 -10.32 6.00
N ALA A 31 -4.04 -11.60 5.69
CA ALA A 31 -4.22 -12.03 4.30
C ALA A 31 -5.43 -11.38 3.61
N THR A 32 -6.46 -11.01 4.38
CA THR A 32 -7.67 -10.38 3.84
C THR A 32 -7.58 -8.85 3.77
N SER A 33 -6.96 -8.21 4.77
CA SER A 33 -7.08 -6.75 4.96
C SER A 33 -5.77 -6.07 5.39
N GLY A 34 -4.65 -6.80 5.35
CA GLY A 34 -3.36 -6.35 5.85
C GLY A 34 -2.50 -5.56 4.87
N CYS A 35 -3.01 -5.21 3.68
CA CYS A 35 -2.20 -4.52 2.67
C CYS A 35 -1.55 -3.23 3.20
N GLY A 36 -2.27 -2.42 3.96
CA GLY A 36 -1.74 -1.21 4.58
C GLY A 36 -0.69 -1.49 5.65
N VAL A 37 -0.86 -2.56 6.44
CA VAL A 37 0.12 -3.02 7.44
C VAL A 37 1.40 -3.50 6.74
N CYS A 38 1.29 -4.38 5.75
CA CYS A 38 2.45 -4.89 5.00
C CYS A 38 3.19 -3.76 4.28
N SER A 39 2.47 -2.84 3.61
CA SER A 39 3.08 -1.68 2.96
C SER A 39 3.82 -0.77 3.95
N ALA A 40 3.27 -0.57 5.15
CA ALA A 40 3.92 0.22 6.21
C ALA A 40 5.21 -0.46 6.71
N CYS A 41 5.18 -1.77 6.95
CA CYS A 41 6.36 -2.53 7.37
C CYS A 41 7.47 -2.47 6.31
N MET A 42 7.14 -2.70 5.04
CA MET A 42 8.07 -2.58 3.93
C MET A 42 8.63 -1.16 3.80
N MET A 43 7.78 -0.13 3.91
CA MET A 43 8.19 1.27 3.83
C MET A 43 9.22 1.61 4.92
N VAL A 44 9.01 1.19 6.17
CA VAL A 44 9.95 1.44 7.28
C VAL A 44 11.29 0.76 7.04
N ASP A 45 11.30 -0.52 6.62
CA ASP A 45 12.53 -1.26 6.28
C ASP A 45 13.31 -0.56 5.15
N HIS A 46 12.62 -0.09 4.11
CA HIS A 46 13.25 0.55 2.96
C HIS A 46 13.77 1.96 3.23
N LEU A 47 13.19 2.69 4.19
CA LEU A 47 13.60 4.07 4.50
C LEU A 47 14.54 4.18 5.69
N THR A 48 14.54 3.19 6.56
CA THR A 48 15.28 3.27 7.83
C THR A 48 16.16 2.04 8.04
N SER A 49 17.00 2.07 9.07
CA SER A 49 17.70 0.87 9.56
C SER A 49 16.87 0.07 10.58
N ASN A 50 15.63 0.50 10.84
CA ASN A 50 14.73 -0.16 11.78
C ASN A 50 13.93 -1.25 11.07
N HIS A 51 13.53 -2.24 11.83
CA HIS A 51 12.57 -3.25 11.42
C HIS A 51 11.24 -3.02 12.15
N LEU A 52 10.14 -3.01 11.40
CA LEU A 52 8.78 -2.96 11.94
C LEU A 52 8.10 -4.29 11.61
N SER A 53 7.89 -5.14 12.60
CA SER A 53 7.16 -6.40 12.41
C SER A 53 5.66 -6.14 12.18
N ILE A 54 4.97 -7.13 11.56
CA ILE A 54 3.51 -7.07 11.34
C ILE A 54 2.78 -6.85 12.67
N ASP A 55 3.15 -7.59 13.73
CA ASP A 55 2.52 -7.48 15.04
C ASP A 55 2.72 -6.10 15.69
N GLU A 56 3.91 -5.52 15.56
CA GLU A 56 4.17 -4.17 16.06
C GLU A 56 3.40 -3.11 15.28
N CYS A 57 3.29 -3.28 13.95
CA CYS A 57 2.49 -2.40 13.13
C CYS A 57 1.00 -2.49 13.51
N ILE A 58 0.46 -3.69 13.71
CA ILE A 58 -0.92 -3.91 14.18
C ILE A 58 -1.15 -3.21 15.54
N ARG A 59 -0.24 -3.39 16.49
CA ARG A 59 -0.35 -2.69 17.80
C ARG A 59 -0.36 -1.17 17.63
N LEU A 60 0.47 -0.63 16.73
CA LEU A 60 0.45 0.80 16.43
C LEU A 60 -0.87 1.24 15.79
N VAL A 61 -1.38 0.48 14.80
CA VAL A 61 -2.68 0.73 14.15
C VAL A 61 -3.80 0.83 15.18
N TYR A 62 -3.86 -0.10 16.13
CA TYR A 62 -4.87 -0.08 17.19
C TYR A 62 -4.68 1.09 18.16
N LYS A 63 -3.44 1.34 18.58
CA LYS A 63 -3.10 2.44 19.51
C LYS A 63 -3.56 3.80 18.98
N VAL A 64 -3.42 4.04 17.66
CA VAL A 64 -3.77 5.34 17.05
C VAL A 64 -5.19 5.36 16.45
N GLY A 65 -5.96 4.28 16.56
CA GLY A 65 -7.30 4.19 16.00
C GLY A 65 -7.34 4.15 14.46
N ALA A 66 -6.29 3.62 13.82
CA ALA A 66 -6.20 3.55 12.37
C ALA A 66 -6.87 2.31 11.76
N SER A 67 -7.37 1.37 12.57
CA SER A 67 -8.17 0.22 12.09
C SER A 67 -9.56 0.67 11.66
N ARG A 68 -10.04 0.21 10.51
CA ARG A 68 -11.39 0.50 9.96
C ARG A 68 -11.98 -0.76 9.32
N ASN A 69 -13.29 -0.70 8.98
CA ASN A 69 -14.12 -1.83 8.52
C ASN A 69 -13.49 -2.72 7.44
N VAL A 70 -12.59 -2.20 6.63
CA VAL A 70 -11.96 -2.92 5.51
C VAL A 70 -10.44 -2.74 5.44
N GLY A 71 -9.78 -2.44 6.56
CA GLY A 71 -8.32 -2.33 6.60
C GLY A 71 -7.79 -1.14 7.40
N THR A 72 -6.76 -0.48 6.90
CA THR A 72 -5.99 0.55 7.61
C THR A 72 -6.26 1.94 7.05
N ARG A 73 -6.43 2.95 7.93
CA ARG A 73 -6.48 4.37 7.52
C ARG A 73 -5.07 4.96 7.54
N MET A 74 -4.50 5.14 6.35
CA MET A 74 -3.12 5.65 6.22
C MET A 74 -2.99 7.13 6.62
N LEU A 75 -4.04 7.94 6.47
CA LEU A 75 -4.07 9.33 7.00
C LEU A 75 -3.89 9.41 8.53
N ILE A 76 -4.23 8.33 9.26
CA ILE A 76 -4.03 8.24 10.71
C ILE A 76 -2.71 7.54 11.03
N LEU A 77 -2.42 6.42 10.35
CA LEU A 77 -1.20 5.64 10.61
C LEU A 77 0.07 6.37 10.14
N GLY A 78 0.02 7.08 9.00
CA GLY A 78 1.18 7.72 8.39
C GLY A 78 1.89 8.72 9.31
N PRO A 79 1.19 9.70 9.91
CA PRO A 79 1.80 10.60 10.88
C PRO A 79 2.43 9.88 12.08
N ALA A 80 1.79 8.82 12.60
CA ALA A 80 2.31 8.04 13.72
C ALA A 80 3.58 7.26 13.35
N LEU A 81 3.65 6.72 12.14
CA LEU A 81 4.88 6.10 11.60
C LEU A 81 6.00 7.14 11.45
N ALA A 82 5.67 8.32 10.92
CA ALA A 82 6.63 9.39 10.72
C ALA A 82 7.22 9.86 12.06
N GLU A 83 6.40 10.02 13.09
CA GLU A 83 6.85 10.34 14.45
C GLU A 83 7.73 9.23 15.03
N LYS A 84 7.26 7.98 15.01
CA LYS A 84 7.94 6.83 15.60
C LYS A 84 9.32 6.57 14.98
N PHE A 85 9.48 6.77 13.67
CA PHE A 85 10.69 6.45 12.92
C PHE A 85 11.49 7.67 12.45
N ASN A 86 11.15 8.87 12.96
CA ASN A 86 11.81 10.14 12.62
C ASN A 86 11.84 10.41 11.11
N LEU A 87 10.68 10.23 10.46
CA LEU A 87 10.46 10.48 9.04
C LEU A 87 9.67 11.78 8.84
N LYS A 88 9.67 12.29 7.61
CA LYS A 88 8.69 13.25 7.13
C LYS A 88 7.51 12.50 6.51
N PHE A 89 6.31 13.09 6.59
CA PHE A 89 5.09 12.55 6.02
C PHE A 89 4.30 13.65 5.31
N GLN A 90 3.77 13.34 4.15
CA GLN A 90 2.81 14.16 3.41
C GLN A 90 1.79 13.27 2.74
N ALA A 91 0.54 13.73 2.68
CA ALA A 91 -0.52 13.08 1.90
C ALA A 91 -0.94 14.00 0.77
N THR A 92 -1.08 13.46 -0.45
CA THR A 92 -1.36 14.24 -1.66
C THR A 92 -2.18 13.43 -2.67
N LYS A 93 -2.68 14.10 -3.70
CA LYS A 93 -3.23 13.50 -4.92
C LYS A 93 -2.38 13.80 -6.16
N ASP A 94 -1.28 14.53 -6.01
CA ASP A 94 -0.45 14.96 -7.11
C ASP A 94 0.63 13.92 -7.44
N MET A 95 0.61 13.39 -8.65
CA MET A 95 1.57 12.41 -9.16
C MET A 95 2.98 13.00 -9.33
N GLU A 96 3.10 14.31 -9.59
CA GLU A 96 4.43 14.94 -9.70
C GLU A 96 5.13 14.99 -8.32
N GLU A 97 4.39 15.19 -7.24
CA GLU A 97 4.93 15.06 -5.88
C GLU A 97 5.37 13.62 -5.58
N VAL A 98 4.62 12.60 -6.06
CA VAL A 98 5.01 11.19 -5.96
C VAL A 98 6.33 10.93 -6.68
N LYS A 99 6.46 11.34 -7.94
CA LYS A 99 7.68 11.18 -8.74
C LYS A 99 8.88 11.85 -8.07
N ASN A 100 8.72 13.08 -7.63
CA ASN A 100 9.76 13.82 -6.92
C ASN A 100 10.17 13.14 -5.60
N CYS A 101 9.20 12.67 -4.82
CA CYS A 101 9.46 11.90 -3.59
C CYS A 101 10.34 10.69 -3.87
N LEU A 102 9.98 9.88 -4.88
CA LEU A 102 10.73 8.67 -5.24
C LEU A 102 12.13 8.97 -5.77
N GLN A 103 12.27 9.99 -6.62
CA GLN A 103 13.56 10.42 -7.18
C GLN A 103 14.52 10.98 -6.11
N THR A 104 13.98 11.55 -5.03
CA THR A 104 14.76 12.04 -3.88
C THR A 104 14.98 10.99 -2.78
N GLY A 105 14.69 9.73 -3.07
CA GLY A 105 14.95 8.60 -2.17
C GLY A 105 13.84 8.30 -1.16
N GLY A 106 12.67 8.95 -1.29
CA GLY A 106 11.49 8.66 -0.50
C GLY A 106 10.80 7.37 -0.89
N ARG A 107 9.70 7.07 -0.22
CA ARG A 107 8.79 5.93 -0.49
C ARG A 107 7.35 6.42 -0.45
N VAL A 108 6.50 5.79 -1.26
CA VAL A 108 5.10 6.21 -1.35
C VAL A 108 4.18 5.01 -1.18
N ILE A 109 3.36 5.03 -0.13
CA ILE A 109 2.26 4.08 -0.02
C ILE A 109 1.10 4.64 -0.85
N ILE A 110 0.56 3.82 -1.76
CA ILE A 110 -0.49 4.20 -2.69
C ILE A 110 -1.78 3.45 -2.33
N ASN A 111 -2.89 4.17 -2.22
CA ASN A 111 -4.22 3.60 -2.02
C ASN A 111 -4.96 3.53 -3.36
N VAL A 112 -4.84 2.42 -4.06
CA VAL A 112 -5.58 2.19 -5.30
C VAL A 112 -7.07 1.97 -5.05
N GLY A 113 -7.90 2.39 -6.00
CA GLY A 113 -9.35 2.46 -5.85
C GLY A 113 -10.11 1.18 -6.15
N GLY A 114 -9.50 0.29 -6.92
CA GLY A 114 -10.19 -0.87 -7.47
C GLY A 114 -11.09 -0.53 -8.65
N ASN A 115 -12.04 -1.41 -8.95
CA ASN A 115 -12.97 -1.20 -10.06
C ASN A 115 -13.89 -0.01 -9.78
N HIS A 116 -14.10 0.84 -10.77
CA HIS A 116 -15.05 1.96 -10.72
C HIS A 116 -15.50 2.32 -12.14
N ASP A 117 -16.73 2.74 -12.29
CA ASP A 117 -17.34 3.05 -13.58
C ASP A 117 -17.01 1.96 -14.63
N ASP A 118 -16.45 2.33 -15.77
CA ASP A 118 -16.00 1.41 -16.83
C ASP A 118 -14.52 0.99 -16.66
N TYR A 119 -13.87 1.32 -15.52
CA TYR A 119 -12.48 1.02 -15.25
C TYR A 119 -12.31 -0.27 -14.42
N VAL A 120 -11.42 -1.15 -14.86
CA VAL A 120 -11.01 -2.33 -14.11
C VAL A 120 -9.68 -2.04 -13.40
N GLY A 121 -9.70 -2.07 -12.06
CA GLY A 121 -8.54 -1.77 -11.24
C GLY A 121 -7.34 -2.66 -11.54
N LEU A 122 -6.18 -2.05 -11.74
CA LEU A 122 -4.94 -2.73 -12.15
C LEU A 122 -4.35 -3.59 -11.03
N TYR A 123 -4.29 -3.03 -9.82
CA TYR A 123 -3.70 -3.70 -8.65
C TYR A 123 -4.72 -4.41 -7.77
N SER A 124 -6.01 -4.13 -7.92
CA SER A 124 -7.08 -4.77 -7.16
C SER A 124 -8.43 -4.52 -7.81
N HIS A 125 -9.38 -5.43 -7.62
CA HIS A 125 -10.79 -5.18 -7.95
C HIS A 125 -11.51 -4.37 -6.87
N THR A 126 -10.91 -4.24 -5.68
CA THR A 126 -11.38 -3.43 -4.55
C THR A 126 -10.29 -2.47 -4.09
N GLY A 127 -10.52 -1.70 -3.01
CA GLY A 127 -9.46 -0.87 -2.46
C GLY A 127 -8.26 -1.67 -1.99
N HIS A 128 -7.03 -1.18 -2.24
CA HIS A 128 -5.80 -1.86 -1.90
C HIS A 128 -4.65 -0.88 -1.66
N TYR A 129 -3.71 -1.24 -0.78
CA TYR A 129 -2.47 -0.49 -0.60
C TYR A 129 -1.30 -1.21 -1.24
N ILE A 130 -0.48 -0.47 -1.98
CA ILE A 130 0.78 -0.91 -2.59
C ILE A 130 1.90 0.06 -2.19
N LEU A 131 3.16 -0.35 -2.33
CA LEU A 131 4.32 0.47 -2.00
C LEU A 131 5.15 0.78 -3.24
N ALA A 132 5.17 2.04 -3.70
CA ALA A 132 6.12 2.51 -4.69
C ALA A 132 7.46 2.82 -4.02
N ILE A 133 8.56 2.31 -4.60
CA ILE A 133 9.91 2.38 -4.04
C ILE A 133 10.91 3.12 -4.91
N ALA A 134 10.62 3.28 -6.20
CA ALA A 134 11.45 4.03 -7.15
C ALA A 134 10.63 4.53 -8.33
N TYR A 135 11.15 5.54 -9.01
CA TYR A 135 10.73 6.02 -10.31
C TYR A 135 11.96 6.31 -11.16
N ASP A 136 12.07 5.69 -12.33
CA ASP A 136 13.23 5.78 -13.21
C ASP A 136 13.13 6.86 -14.30
N GLY A 137 12.07 7.67 -14.26
CA GLY A 137 11.72 8.66 -15.28
C GLY A 137 10.66 8.15 -16.26
N LYS A 138 10.35 6.86 -16.26
CA LYS A 138 9.37 6.22 -17.13
C LYS A 138 8.39 5.34 -16.36
N GLU A 139 8.87 4.43 -15.54
CA GLU A 139 8.06 3.46 -14.79
C GLU A 139 8.20 3.67 -13.28
N LEU A 140 7.12 3.44 -12.55
CA LEU A 140 7.14 3.25 -11.10
C LEU A 140 7.53 1.81 -10.78
N CYS A 141 8.48 1.62 -9.86
CA CYS A 141 8.80 0.33 -9.26
C CYS A 141 7.97 0.14 -8.00
N ILE A 142 7.16 -0.92 -7.98
CA ILE A 142 6.13 -1.13 -6.96
C ILE A 142 6.27 -2.52 -6.34
N LEU A 143 6.07 -2.60 -5.03
CA LEU A 143 5.86 -3.83 -4.27
C LEU A 143 4.37 -3.98 -3.97
N ASP A 144 3.77 -5.06 -4.50
CA ASP A 144 2.37 -5.39 -4.27
C ASP A 144 2.25 -6.43 -3.15
N PRO A 145 1.70 -6.09 -1.96
CA PRO A 145 1.54 -7.05 -0.88
C PRO A 145 0.48 -8.12 -1.14
N SER A 146 -0.25 -8.06 -2.24
CA SER A 146 -1.16 -9.12 -2.68
C SER A 146 -0.78 -9.76 -4.01
N TYR A 147 0.52 -9.75 -4.32
CA TYR A 147 1.05 -10.31 -5.56
C TYR A 147 0.64 -11.78 -5.72
N LYS A 148 0.23 -12.11 -6.93
CA LYS A 148 0.04 -13.47 -7.44
C LYS A 148 0.58 -13.52 -8.87
N GLU A 149 1.28 -14.59 -9.23
CA GLU A 149 1.93 -14.72 -10.53
C GLU A 149 0.96 -14.45 -11.70
N ALA A 150 -0.20 -15.10 -11.71
CA ALA A 150 -1.20 -14.95 -12.76
C ALA A 150 -1.98 -13.60 -12.75
N LYS A 151 -1.72 -12.70 -11.78
CA LYS A 151 -2.50 -11.46 -11.59
C LYS A 151 -2.36 -10.52 -12.78
N TYR A 152 -1.19 -10.47 -13.40
CA TYR A 152 -0.85 -9.52 -14.45
C TYR A 152 -0.71 -10.15 -15.84
N GLU A 153 -0.94 -11.46 -15.96
CA GLU A 153 -0.76 -12.21 -17.21
C GLU A 153 -1.99 -12.21 -18.12
N LYS A 154 -3.13 -11.74 -17.63
CA LYS A 154 -4.42 -11.78 -18.35
C LYS A 154 -5.02 -10.40 -18.53
N GLU A 155 -5.85 -10.26 -19.54
CA GLU A 155 -6.67 -9.06 -19.72
C GLU A 155 -7.54 -8.79 -18.48
N PRO A 156 -7.75 -7.51 -18.12
CA PRO A 156 -7.29 -6.29 -18.82
C PRO A 156 -5.89 -5.80 -18.35
N HIS A 157 -5.13 -6.59 -17.60
CA HIS A 157 -3.84 -6.20 -16.99
C HIS A 157 -2.64 -6.51 -17.89
N PHE A 158 -2.81 -7.44 -18.84
CA PHE A 158 -1.75 -7.86 -19.74
C PHE A 158 -1.10 -6.67 -20.46
N GLY A 159 0.22 -6.62 -20.45
CA GLY A 159 1.02 -5.57 -21.08
C GLY A 159 1.06 -4.22 -20.34
N LYS A 160 0.28 -4.03 -19.26
CA LYS A 160 0.27 -2.80 -18.45
C LYS A 160 1.24 -2.85 -17.27
N VAL A 161 1.53 -4.04 -16.78
CA VAL A 161 2.46 -4.28 -15.66
C VAL A 161 3.54 -5.24 -16.10
N ARG A 162 4.79 -4.79 -16.03
CA ARG A 162 5.97 -5.66 -16.18
C ARG A 162 6.32 -6.23 -14.81
N VAL A 163 6.58 -7.53 -14.75
CA VAL A 163 6.90 -8.23 -13.50
C VAL A 163 8.36 -8.67 -13.52
N ASP A 164 9.06 -8.39 -12.42
CA ASP A 164 10.38 -8.91 -12.07
C ASP A 164 10.37 -9.18 -10.54
N TYR A 165 9.80 -10.31 -10.18
CA TYR A 165 9.45 -10.64 -8.79
C TYR A 165 10.57 -10.35 -7.78
N PRO A 166 10.28 -9.69 -6.66
CA PRO A 166 8.96 -9.28 -6.15
C PRO A 166 8.46 -7.91 -6.66
N PHE A 167 9.14 -7.33 -7.64
CA PHE A 167 8.83 -6.02 -8.20
C PHE A 167 7.81 -6.11 -9.32
N THR A 168 6.97 -5.09 -9.38
CA THR A 168 6.13 -4.78 -10.52
C THR A 168 6.44 -3.37 -11.01
N TYR A 169 6.34 -3.16 -12.32
CA TYR A 169 6.65 -1.89 -12.96
C TYR A 169 5.50 -1.47 -13.85
N CYS A 170 5.09 -0.21 -13.76
CA CYS A 170 4.04 0.33 -14.61
C CYS A 170 4.24 1.83 -14.88
N ASP A 171 3.64 2.30 -15.98
CA ASP A 171 3.55 3.73 -16.26
C ASP A 171 2.76 4.44 -15.14
N PRO A 172 3.21 5.61 -14.64
CA PRO A 172 2.48 6.42 -13.68
C PRO A 172 1.02 6.71 -14.06
N GLN A 173 0.69 6.77 -15.36
CA GLN A 173 -0.66 7.01 -15.82
C GLN A 173 -1.63 5.91 -15.34
N TYR A 174 -1.21 4.64 -15.33
CA TYR A 174 -2.04 3.56 -14.80
C TYR A 174 -2.35 3.70 -13.30
N ILE A 175 -1.42 4.29 -12.54
CA ILE A 175 -1.66 4.58 -11.12
C ILE A 175 -2.60 5.77 -10.95
N ILE A 176 -2.50 6.80 -11.80
CA ILE A 176 -3.46 7.91 -11.82
C ILE A 176 -4.87 7.36 -12.07
N ASP A 177 -5.03 6.51 -13.08
CA ASP A 177 -6.32 5.91 -13.43
C ASP A 177 -6.84 5.02 -12.29
N ASP A 178 -5.98 4.20 -11.67
CA ASP A 178 -6.32 3.27 -10.58
C ASP A 178 -6.67 3.98 -9.26
N THR A 179 -6.43 5.28 -9.17
CA THR A 179 -6.66 6.09 -7.96
C THR A 179 -7.72 7.18 -8.12
N GLN A 180 -8.38 7.30 -9.28
CA GLN A 180 -9.33 8.39 -9.58
C GLN A 180 -10.48 8.50 -8.58
N ASN A 181 -10.93 7.38 -8.01
CA ASN A 181 -12.00 7.35 -7.00
C ASN A 181 -11.50 7.55 -5.56
N ARG A 182 -10.23 8.03 -5.37
CA ARG A 182 -9.64 8.34 -4.06
C ARG A 182 -9.42 9.84 -3.91
N GLU A 183 -9.85 10.38 -2.78
CA GLU A 183 -9.65 11.78 -2.44
C GLU A 183 -8.17 12.11 -2.19
N THR A 184 -7.45 11.23 -1.50
CA THR A 184 -6.04 11.38 -1.15
C THR A 184 -5.35 10.01 -1.26
N PRO A 185 -4.90 9.64 -2.48
CA PRO A 185 -4.38 8.30 -2.74
C PRO A 185 -2.92 8.10 -2.34
N PHE A 186 -2.10 9.14 -2.23
CA PHE A 186 -0.65 9.03 -2.10
C PHE A 186 -0.16 9.47 -0.73
N TYR A 187 0.60 8.61 -0.05
CA TYR A 187 1.18 8.83 1.26
C TYR A 187 2.70 8.75 1.16
N LEU A 188 3.33 9.92 1.19
CA LEU A 188 4.74 10.13 0.93
C LEU A 188 5.53 10.11 2.23
N PHE A 189 6.68 9.42 2.22
CA PHE A 189 7.57 9.30 3.37
C PHE A 189 9.02 9.58 2.96
N TRP A 190 9.74 10.37 3.76
CA TRP A 190 11.18 10.67 3.61
C TRP A 190 11.91 10.57 4.93
N ARG A 191 13.21 10.39 4.84
CA ARG A 191 14.10 10.67 5.98
C ARG A 191 14.09 12.17 6.28
N LYS A 192 14.18 12.51 7.58
CA LYS A 192 14.41 13.91 8.01
C LYS A 192 15.83 14.33 7.74
#